data_238697b19ec69c70b13891506a142b8f
#
_entry.id   238697b19ec69c70b13891506a142b8f
#
_cell.length_a   1.000
_cell.length_b   1.000
_cell.length_c   1.000
_cell.angle_alpha   90.00
_cell.angle_beta   90.00
_cell.angle_gamma   90.00
#
_symmetry.space_group_name_H-M   'P 1'
#
loop_
_entity.id
_entity.type
_entity.pdbx_description
1 polymer ?
#
loop_
_entity_poly.entity_id
_entity_poly.type
_entity_poly.pdbx_seq_one_letter_code
_entity_poly.pdbx_strand_id
1 'polypeptide(L)'
;VVVDSGNFDWEAYSEKFQGLTTPDESYHGLIYTKSFGKLAYITKLVTQLMRDLGSIPAPQNSYLLNIGLETLHLRMRQHCDNAQKVAEWLEKNEKVAWVNYCGLPSDKYYALGQKYLPNGSCGVIAFGLKGSREDAIKFIDSLDFVSIVTHVADARTCVLHPASHTHRQLTDEQLREAGVAPDLIRLSVGIENVDDIIADLEQALK
;
A
#
# COMPACT_ATOMS: atom_id res chain seq x y z
N VAL A 1 -4.03 -10.14 -9.98
CA VAL A 1 -4.37 -9.81 -11.39
C VAL A 1 -3.10 -9.37 -12.10
N VAL A 2 -2.87 -9.89 -13.30
CA VAL A 2 -1.77 -9.46 -14.18
C VAL A 2 -2.37 -8.72 -15.37
N VAL A 3 -1.82 -7.53 -15.65
CA VAL A 3 -2.24 -6.69 -16.77
C VAL A 3 -1.03 -6.40 -17.65
N ASP A 4 -1.16 -6.65 -18.94
CA ASP A 4 -0.14 -6.33 -19.94
C ASP A 4 -0.73 -5.35 -20.96
N SER A 5 -0.06 -4.22 -21.16
CA SER A 5 -0.46 -3.22 -22.15
C SER A 5 -0.25 -3.72 -23.60
N GLY A 6 0.55 -4.75 -23.81
CA GLY A 6 0.98 -5.21 -25.13
C GLY A 6 1.89 -4.24 -25.88
N ASN A 7 2.44 -3.23 -25.19
CA ASN A 7 3.25 -2.18 -25.81
C ASN A 7 4.75 -2.33 -25.55
N PHE A 8 5.14 -3.29 -24.70
CA PHE A 8 6.56 -3.54 -24.42
C PHE A 8 7.19 -4.35 -25.54
N ASP A 9 8.33 -3.92 -26.04
CA ASP A 9 9.11 -4.64 -27.05
C ASP A 9 10.05 -5.68 -26.38
N TRP A 10 9.54 -6.90 -26.22
CA TRP A 10 10.28 -8.01 -25.63
C TRP A 10 11.53 -8.38 -26.43
N GLU A 11 11.48 -8.27 -27.77
CA GLU A 11 12.57 -8.62 -28.65
C GLU A 11 13.77 -7.67 -28.50
N ALA A 12 13.53 -6.39 -28.26
CA ALA A 12 14.60 -5.41 -27.99
C ALA A 12 15.41 -5.73 -26.73
N TYR A 13 14.85 -6.58 -25.82
CA TYR A 13 15.49 -6.99 -24.57
C TYR A 13 15.59 -8.52 -24.45
N SER A 14 15.80 -9.19 -25.58
CA SER A 14 15.79 -10.66 -25.66
C SER A 14 16.74 -11.35 -24.70
N GLU A 15 17.91 -10.77 -24.42
CA GLU A 15 18.88 -11.30 -23.46
C GLU A 15 18.31 -11.43 -22.03
N LYS A 16 17.43 -10.51 -21.65
CA LYS A 16 16.76 -10.52 -20.33
C LYS A 16 15.51 -11.40 -20.30
N PHE A 17 14.82 -11.52 -21.42
CA PHE A 17 13.52 -12.18 -21.52
C PHE A 17 13.56 -13.41 -22.44
N GLN A 18 14.61 -14.21 -22.32
CA GLN A 18 14.80 -15.42 -23.12
C GLN A 18 13.59 -16.34 -23.11
N GLY A 19 12.92 -16.49 -21.97
CA GLY A 19 11.71 -17.31 -21.87
C GLY A 19 10.55 -16.90 -22.78
N LEU A 20 10.57 -15.71 -23.38
CA LEU A 20 9.56 -15.25 -24.35
C LEU A 20 10.10 -15.19 -25.78
N THR A 21 11.41 -14.97 -25.94
CA THR A 21 12.06 -14.60 -27.19
C THR A 21 12.90 -15.71 -27.80
N THR A 22 13.17 -16.80 -27.08
CA THR A 22 13.89 -17.98 -27.58
C THR A 22 12.97 -19.21 -27.63
N PRO A 23 13.37 -20.27 -28.35
CA PRO A 23 12.60 -21.52 -28.41
C PRO A 23 12.36 -22.13 -27.03
N ASP A 24 11.11 -22.45 -26.73
CA ASP A 24 10.70 -23.15 -25.52
C ASP A 24 10.55 -24.64 -25.80
N GLU A 25 11.47 -25.44 -25.29
CA GLU A 25 11.49 -26.89 -25.51
C GLU A 25 10.24 -27.59 -24.93
N SER A 26 9.67 -27.08 -23.84
CA SER A 26 8.43 -27.63 -23.27
C SER A 26 7.20 -27.44 -24.15
N TYR A 27 7.30 -26.55 -25.14
CA TYR A 27 6.32 -26.27 -26.17
C TYR A 27 6.87 -26.50 -27.60
N HIS A 28 7.69 -27.55 -27.76
CA HIS A 28 8.21 -28.01 -29.06
C HIS A 28 8.96 -26.93 -29.84
N GLY A 29 9.73 -26.10 -29.15
CA GLY A 29 10.51 -25.04 -29.79
C GLY A 29 9.73 -23.77 -30.14
N LEU A 30 8.52 -23.59 -29.58
CA LEU A 30 7.72 -22.39 -29.81
C LEU A 30 8.44 -21.15 -29.24
N ILE A 31 8.42 -20.05 -30.00
CA ILE A 31 8.86 -18.72 -29.56
C ILE A 31 7.62 -17.87 -29.33
N TYR A 32 7.35 -17.50 -28.07
CA TYR A 32 6.10 -16.82 -27.71
C TYR A 32 5.93 -15.48 -28.41
N THR A 33 6.97 -14.66 -28.50
CA THR A 33 6.93 -13.35 -29.19
C THR A 33 6.63 -13.49 -30.69
N LYS A 34 7.17 -14.50 -31.34
CA LYS A 34 6.92 -14.75 -32.77
C LYS A 34 5.51 -15.29 -33.03
N SER A 35 5.02 -16.16 -32.14
CA SER A 35 3.75 -16.85 -32.33
C SER A 35 2.55 -16.01 -31.86
N PHE A 36 2.70 -15.20 -30.84
CA PHE A 36 1.59 -14.49 -30.20
C PHE A 36 1.75 -12.96 -30.17
N GLY A 37 2.90 -12.42 -30.60
CA GLY A 37 3.12 -10.99 -30.69
C GLY A 37 2.85 -10.27 -29.35
N LYS A 38 1.92 -9.35 -29.37
CA LYS A 38 1.52 -8.57 -28.18
C LYS A 38 0.93 -9.39 -27.04
N LEU A 39 0.46 -10.60 -27.29
CA LEU A 39 -0.09 -11.50 -26.28
C LEU A 39 0.93 -12.48 -25.72
N ALA A 40 2.18 -12.43 -26.14
CA ALA A 40 3.23 -13.37 -25.77
C ALA A 40 3.36 -13.58 -24.25
N TYR A 41 3.39 -12.50 -23.50
CA TYR A 41 3.54 -12.52 -22.04
C TYR A 41 2.35 -13.20 -21.34
N ILE A 42 1.13 -12.76 -21.65
CA ILE A 42 -0.09 -13.33 -21.05
C ILE A 42 -0.27 -14.79 -21.50
N THR A 43 0.04 -15.12 -22.76
CA THR A 43 -0.06 -16.49 -23.24
C THR A 43 0.88 -17.42 -22.49
N LYS A 44 2.16 -17.04 -22.32
CA LYS A 44 3.11 -17.84 -21.55
C LYS A 44 2.69 -18.01 -20.09
N LEU A 45 2.20 -16.95 -19.47
CA LEU A 45 1.71 -16.99 -18.10
C LEU A 45 0.57 -18.01 -17.95
N VAL A 46 -0.37 -18.02 -18.86
CA VAL A 46 -1.54 -18.92 -18.81
C VAL A 46 -1.16 -20.36 -19.17
N THR A 47 -0.43 -20.55 -20.27
CA THR A 47 -0.16 -21.88 -20.84
C THR A 47 0.87 -22.67 -20.05
N GLN A 48 1.80 -21.99 -19.39
CA GLN A 48 2.90 -22.62 -18.64
C GLN A 48 2.76 -22.40 -17.14
N LEU A 49 2.88 -21.16 -16.68
CA LEU A 49 2.96 -20.89 -15.22
C LEU A 49 1.65 -21.22 -14.50
N MET A 50 0.53 -20.72 -14.99
CA MET A 50 -0.77 -20.96 -14.34
C MET A 50 -1.17 -22.44 -14.45
N ARG A 51 -0.97 -23.06 -15.61
CA ARG A 51 -1.27 -24.47 -15.85
C ARG A 51 -0.43 -25.38 -14.95
N ASP A 52 0.88 -25.16 -14.90
CA ASP A 52 1.80 -26.07 -14.21
C ASP A 52 1.77 -25.90 -12.69
N LEU A 53 1.61 -24.66 -12.20
CA LEU A 53 1.48 -24.36 -10.78
C LEU A 53 0.06 -24.52 -10.23
N GLY A 54 -0.95 -24.54 -11.10
CA GLY A 54 -2.36 -24.59 -10.71
C GLY A 54 -2.85 -23.37 -9.92
N SER A 55 -2.18 -22.23 -10.05
CA SER A 55 -2.43 -21.02 -9.27
C SER A 55 -3.68 -20.28 -9.75
N ILE A 56 -4.84 -20.77 -9.40
CA ILE A 56 -6.14 -20.14 -9.65
C ILE A 56 -6.87 -19.87 -8.32
N PRO A 57 -7.69 -18.82 -8.23
CA PRO A 57 -8.48 -18.58 -7.04
C PRO A 57 -9.55 -19.67 -6.87
N ALA A 58 -9.70 -20.17 -5.63
CA ALA A 58 -10.82 -21.03 -5.31
C ALA A 58 -12.15 -20.25 -5.46
N PRO A 59 -13.25 -20.92 -5.86
CA PRO A 59 -14.56 -20.26 -5.99
C PRO A 59 -14.99 -19.54 -4.70
N GLN A 60 -14.70 -20.11 -3.53
CA GLN A 60 -14.99 -19.50 -2.23
C GLN A 60 -14.24 -18.16 -2.06
N ASN A 61 -12.96 -18.11 -2.44
CA ASN A 61 -12.16 -16.88 -2.36
C ASN A 61 -12.70 -15.82 -3.33
N SER A 62 -13.09 -16.22 -4.53
CA SER A 62 -13.70 -15.32 -5.52
C SER A 62 -15.04 -14.74 -5.01
N TYR A 63 -15.83 -15.57 -4.33
CA TYR A 63 -17.09 -15.15 -3.71
C TYR A 63 -16.83 -14.10 -2.60
N LEU A 64 -15.88 -14.35 -1.69
CA LEU A 64 -15.52 -13.41 -0.63
C LEU A 64 -14.99 -12.07 -1.19
N LEU A 65 -14.17 -12.12 -2.24
CA LEU A 65 -13.70 -10.92 -2.92
C LEU A 65 -14.87 -10.14 -3.54
N ASN A 66 -15.83 -10.83 -4.15
CA ASN A 66 -17.01 -10.19 -4.74
C ASN A 66 -17.86 -9.48 -3.68
N ILE A 67 -18.14 -10.13 -2.54
CA ILE A 67 -18.82 -9.49 -1.42
C ILE A 67 -18.07 -8.23 -0.97
N GLY A 68 -16.74 -8.30 -0.85
CA GLY A 68 -15.92 -7.15 -0.50
C GLY A 68 -16.02 -5.99 -1.50
N LEU A 69 -16.19 -6.28 -2.78
CA LEU A 69 -16.34 -5.27 -3.83
C LEU A 69 -17.70 -4.54 -3.78
N GLU A 70 -18.77 -5.22 -3.37
CA GLU A 70 -20.13 -4.66 -3.36
C GLU A 70 -20.23 -3.36 -2.53
N THR A 71 -19.47 -3.26 -1.43
CA THR A 71 -19.47 -2.10 -0.53
C THR A 71 -18.19 -1.25 -0.60
N LEU A 72 -17.26 -1.58 -1.51
CA LEU A 72 -15.95 -0.93 -1.55
C LEU A 72 -16.06 0.58 -1.73
N HIS A 73 -16.95 1.06 -2.60
CA HIS A 73 -17.14 2.49 -2.87
C HIS A 73 -17.63 3.28 -1.65
N LEU A 74 -18.43 2.65 -0.77
CA LEU A 74 -18.90 3.26 0.49
C LEU A 74 -17.76 3.32 1.51
N ARG A 75 -17.04 2.19 1.68
CA ARG A 75 -15.91 2.11 2.62
C ARG A 75 -14.79 3.07 2.24
N MET A 76 -14.41 3.14 0.96
CA MET A 76 -13.34 4.02 0.51
C MET A 76 -13.66 5.49 0.76
N ARG A 77 -14.90 5.91 0.57
CA ARG A 77 -15.32 7.27 0.92
C ARG A 77 -15.12 7.54 2.41
N GLN A 78 -15.59 6.65 3.27
CA GLN A 78 -15.45 6.80 4.73
C GLN A 78 -13.97 6.80 5.18
N HIS A 79 -13.13 5.92 4.60
CA HIS A 79 -11.69 5.94 4.84
C HIS A 79 -11.07 7.30 4.51
N CYS A 80 -11.39 7.86 3.34
CA CYS A 80 -10.85 9.15 2.91
C CYS A 80 -11.33 10.30 3.80
N ASP A 81 -12.62 10.32 4.13
CA ASP A 81 -13.21 11.37 4.98
C ASP A 81 -12.61 11.34 6.41
N ASN A 82 -12.43 10.15 6.98
CA ASN A 82 -11.80 9.98 8.28
C ASN A 82 -10.30 10.36 8.23
N ALA A 83 -9.58 9.88 7.23
CA ALA A 83 -8.16 10.18 7.09
C ALA A 83 -7.89 11.67 6.91
N GLN A 84 -8.72 12.38 6.16
CA GLN A 84 -8.62 13.83 6.00
C GLN A 84 -8.71 14.54 7.36
N LYS A 85 -9.73 14.20 8.16
CA LYS A 85 -9.93 14.80 9.48
C LYS A 85 -8.81 14.48 10.46
N VAL A 86 -8.34 13.23 10.46
CA VAL A 86 -7.22 12.79 11.30
C VAL A 86 -5.92 13.50 10.88
N ALA A 87 -5.65 13.63 9.58
CA ALA A 87 -4.46 14.31 9.09
C ALA A 87 -4.46 15.81 9.45
N GLU A 88 -5.61 16.49 9.31
CA GLU A 88 -5.80 17.89 9.71
C GLU A 88 -5.63 18.10 11.22
N TRP A 89 -6.05 17.13 12.02
CA TRP A 89 -5.86 17.16 13.47
C TRP A 89 -4.39 16.93 13.84
N LEU A 90 -3.73 15.95 13.22
CA LEU A 90 -2.30 15.68 13.42
C LEU A 90 -1.43 16.88 13.05
N GLU A 91 -1.72 17.54 11.93
CA GLU A 91 -0.98 18.72 11.46
C GLU A 91 -1.02 19.89 12.48
N LYS A 92 -2.11 20.02 13.23
CA LYS A 92 -2.30 21.06 14.24
C LYS A 92 -1.76 20.68 15.61
N ASN A 93 -1.40 19.42 15.83
CA ASN A 93 -0.98 18.93 17.13
C ASN A 93 0.48 19.33 17.42
N GLU A 94 0.70 19.98 18.57
CA GLU A 94 2.02 20.49 18.95
C GLU A 94 3.10 19.42 19.15
N LYS A 95 2.71 18.16 19.40
CA LYS A 95 3.64 17.01 19.57
C LYS A 95 4.02 16.34 18.26
N VAL A 96 3.32 16.65 17.15
CA VAL A 96 3.62 16.14 15.82
C VAL A 96 4.65 17.04 15.14
N ALA A 97 5.68 16.42 14.57
CA ALA A 97 6.75 17.13 13.87
C ALA A 97 6.43 17.33 12.37
N TRP A 98 5.83 16.35 11.76
CA TRP A 98 5.49 16.36 10.34
C TRP A 98 4.36 15.37 10.03
N VAL A 99 3.60 15.66 8.97
CA VAL A 99 2.55 14.78 8.43
C VAL A 99 2.72 14.71 6.92
N ASN A 100 2.74 13.50 6.36
CA ASN A 100 2.70 13.22 4.92
C ASN A 100 1.33 12.65 4.56
N TYR A 101 0.51 13.48 3.95
CA TYR A 101 -0.80 13.11 3.44
C TYR A 101 -1.21 14.05 2.31
N CYS A 102 -1.31 13.55 1.09
CA CYS A 102 -1.55 14.37 -0.11
C CYS A 102 -2.91 15.08 -0.15
N GLY A 103 -3.79 14.84 0.83
CA GLY A 103 -5.02 15.61 1.06
C GLY A 103 -4.83 16.92 1.84
N LEU A 104 -3.64 17.15 2.41
CA LEU A 104 -3.32 18.41 3.11
C LEU A 104 -2.75 19.44 2.14
N PRO A 105 -3.22 20.69 2.16
CA PRO A 105 -2.69 21.76 1.30
C PRO A 105 -1.18 22.03 1.48
N SER A 106 -0.64 21.70 2.65
CA SER A 106 0.79 21.82 3.00
C SER A 106 1.66 20.70 2.40
N ASP A 107 1.06 19.60 1.95
CA ASP A 107 1.81 18.47 1.39
C ASP A 107 2.33 18.79 -0.01
N LYS A 108 3.59 18.44 -0.27
CA LYS A 108 4.27 18.69 -1.57
C LYS A 108 3.57 18.05 -2.77
N TYR A 109 2.78 17.03 -2.54
CA TYR A 109 2.02 16.30 -3.58
C TYR A 109 0.54 16.68 -3.63
N TYR A 110 0.09 17.71 -2.88
CA TYR A 110 -1.30 18.11 -2.84
C TYR A 110 -1.89 18.36 -4.24
N ALA A 111 -1.21 19.13 -5.08
CA ALA A 111 -1.68 19.42 -6.43
C ALA A 111 -1.82 18.17 -7.32
N LEU A 112 -0.91 17.20 -7.16
CA LEU A 112 -1.01 15.90 -7.84
C LEU A 112 -2.14 15.04 -7.24
N GLY A 113 -2.31 15.08 -5.92
CA GLY A 113 -3.43 14.44 -5.23
C GLY A 113 -4.77 14.92 -5.77
N GLN A 114 -4.97 16.24 -5.87
CA GLN A 114 -6.18 16.83 -6.44
C GLN A 114 -6.41 16.43 -7.89
N LYS A 115 -5.35 16.30 -8.68
CA LYS A 115 -5.43 15.91 -10.09
C LYS A 115 -5.81 14.44 -10.28
N TYR A 116 -5.19 13.54 -9.54
CA TYR A 116 -5.31 12.10 -9.78
C TYR A 116 -6.26 11.38 -8.83
N LEU A 117 -6.56 11.99 -7.68
CA LEU A 117 -7.43 11.45 -6.63
C LEU A 117 -8.54 12.45 -6.26
N PRO A 118 -9.35 12.91 -7.24
CA PRO A 118 -10.33 14.00 -7.01
C PRO A 118 -11.45 13.62 -6.03
N ASN A 119 -11.65 12.32 -5.78
CA ASN A 119 -12.72 11.79 -4.93
C ASN A 119 -12.25 11.38 -3.52
N GLY A 120 -11.00 11.72 -3.16
CA GLY A 120 -10.42 11.41 -1.85
C GLY A 120 -8.98 10.88 -1.95
N SER A 121 -8.16 11.23 -0.96
CA SER A 121 -6.71 11.05 -1.00
C SER A 121 -6.20 9.77 -0.31
N CYS A 122 -7.01 8.74 -0.18
CA CYS A 122 -6.75 7.47 0.51
C CYS A 122 -6.91 7.50 2.04
N GLY A 123 -6.77 6.33 2.67
CA GLY A 123 -6.88 6.14 4.13
C GLY A 123 -5.53 6.03 4.86
N VAL A 124 -4.40 6.24 4.19
CA VAL A 124 -3.06 6.04 4.80
C VAL A 124 -2.37 7.37 5.02
N ILE A 125 -1.93 7.59 6.25
CA ILE A 125 -1.18 8.76 6.70
C ILE A 125 0.17 8.29 7.21
N ALA A 126 1.25 9.00 6.90
CA ALA A 126 2.54 8.87 7.57
C ALA A 126 2.83 10.16 8.35
N PHE A 127 3.29 10.03 9.59
CA PHE A 127 3.64 11.17 10.42
C PHE A 127 4.78 10.82 11.37
N GLY A 128 5.43 11.83 11.93
CA GLY A 128 6.46 11.69 12.95
C GLY A 128 6.19 12.59 14.14
N LEU A 129 6.63 12.15 15.33
CA LEU A 129 6.52 12.91 16.56
C LEU A 129 7.74 13.82 16.77
N LYS A 130 7.57 14.90 17.53
CA LYS A 130 8.68 15.69 18.06
C LYS A 130 9.34 14.92 19.21
N GLY A 131 10.32 14.10 18.88
CA GLY A 131 10.99 13.26 19.86
C GLY A 131 11.89 12.23 19.19
N SER A 132 12.14 11.17 19.93
CA SER A 132 12.99 10.06 19.53
C SER A 132 12.18 8.88 18.97
N ARG A 133 12.90 7.85 18.51
CA ARG A 133 12.32 6.54 18.16
C ARG A 133 11.54 5.94 19.33
N GLU A 134 12.07 6.10 20.54
CA GLU A 134 11.48 5.59 21.78
C GLU A 134 10.14 6.28 22.08
N ASP A 135 10.00 7.55 21.75
CA ASP A 135 8.75 8.27 21.93
C ASP A 135 7.68 7.78 20.95
N ALA A 136 8.06 7.45 19.71
CA ALA A 136 7.16 6.81 18.75
C ALA A 136 6.70 5.42 19.22
N ILE A 137 7.59 4.63 19.82
CA ILE A 137 7.24 3.31 20.39
C ILE A 137 6.27 3.48 21.57
N LYS A 138 6.57 4.39 22.52
CA LYS A 138 5.67 4.65 23.65
C LYS A 138 4.30 5.10 23.21
N PHE A 139 4.23 5.97 22.22
CA PHE A 139 2.96 6.42 21.65
C PHE A 139 2.13 5.25 21.15
N ILE A 140 2.73 4.38 20.32
CA ILE A 140 2.03 3.22 19.75
C ILE A 140 1.57 2.25 20.86
N ASP A 141 2.44 1.98 21.85
CA ASP A 141 2.14 1.07 22.97
C ASP A 141 1.06 1.64 23.93
N SER A 142 0.79 2.95 23.86
CA SER A 142 -0.23 3.63 24.67
C SER A 142 -1.60 3.72 24.03
N LEU A 143 -1.76 3.22 22.79
CA LEU A 143 -3.04 3.19 22.10
C LEU A 143 -3.93 2.08 22.65
N ASP A 144 -5.18 2.41 22.93
CA ASP A 144 -6.19 1.48 23.48
C ASP A 144 -7.15 0.95 22.42
N PHE A 145 -7.49 1.78 21.43
CA PHE A 145 -8.49 1.52 20.40
C PHE A 145 -7.86 1.14 19.06
N VAL A 146 -6.83 1.87 18.64
CA VAL A 146 -6.14 1.63 17.37
C VAL A 146 -5.28 0.37 17.44
N SER A 147 -5.44 -0.54 16.47
CA SER A 147 -4.75 -1.82 16.45
C SER A 147 -3.34 -1.74 15.91
N ILE A 148 -2.36 -2.31 16.63
CA ILE A 148 -0.96 -2.42 16.16
C ILE A 148 -0.83 -3.61 15.21
N VAL A 149 -1.02 -3.39 13.91
CA VAL A 149 -0.92 -4.41 12.86
C VAL A 149 -0.42 -3.81 11.55
N THR A 150 0.11 -4.66 10.67
CA THR A 150 0.66 -4.25 9.37
C THR A 150 -0.40 -4.01 8.29
N HIS A 151 -1.68 -4.17 8.60
CA HIS A 151 -2.77 -4.07 7.63
C HIS A 151 -2.89 -2.67 7.04
N VAL A 152 -3.44 -2.62 5.84
CA VAL A 152 -3.81 -1.40 5.11
C VAL A 152 -5.22 -1.58 4.58
N ALA A 153 -6.04 -0.54 4.68
CA ALA A 153 -7.45 -0.55 4.26
C ALA A 153 -8.33 -1.59 4.98
N ASP A 154 -7.96 -1.97 6.20
CA ASP A 154 -8.86 -2.69 7.11
C ASP A 154 -9.99 -1.74 7.56
N ALA A 155 -11.17 -2.27 7.85
CA ALA A 155 -12.28 -1.49 8.40
C ALA A 155 -11.92 -0.84 9.76
N ARG A 156 -10.99 -1.43 10.49
CA ARG A 156 -10.42 -0.90 11.72
C ARG A 156 -9.21 -0.03 11.44
N THR A 157 -9.04 0.99 12.25
CA THR A 157 -7.82 1.82 12.23
C THR A 157 -6.64 1.01 12.73
N CYS A 158 -5.56 1.02 11.96
CA CYS A 158 -4.35 0.25 12.20
C CYS A 158 -3.12 1.15 12.20
N VAL A 159 -2.18 0.88 13.09
CA VAL A 159 -0.93 1.64 13.23
C VAL A 159 0.28 0.72 13.14
N LEU A 160 1.37 1.25 12.62
CA LEU A 160 2.65 0.57 12.54
C LEU A 160 3.78 1.58 12.72
N HIS A 161 4.79 1.21 13.51
CA HIS A 161 6.09 1.88 13.55
C HIS A 161 7.11 1.03 12.76
N PRO A 162 7.42 1.36 11.50
CA PRO A 162 8.23 0.50 10.64
C PRO A 162 9.60 0.18 11.22
N ALA A 163 10.26 1.16 11.83
CA ALA A 163 11.61 1.03 12.38
C ALA A 163 11.72 -0.02 13.51
N SER A 164 10.65 -0.27 14.30
CA SER A 164 10.65 -1.30 15.35
C SER A 164 9.98 -2.61 14.92
N HIS A 165 9.25 -2.63 13.80
CA HIS A 165 8.48 -3.79 13.33
C HIS A 165 9.02 -4.34 12.00
N THR A 166 8.52 -3.84 10.88
CA THR A 166 8.79 -4.40 9.54
C THR A 166 10.21 -4.18 9.04
N HIS A 167 10.92 -3.15 9.54
CA HIS A 167 12.28 -2.78 9.14
C HIS A 167 13.27 -2.86 10.31
N ARG A 168 12.93 -3.60 11.37
CA ARG A 168 13.73 -3.67 12.62
C ARG A 168 15.17 -4.17 12.43
N GLN A 169 15.46 -4.83 11.32
CA GLN A 169 16.80 -5.32 10.98
C GLN A 169 17.70 -4.24 10.38
N LEU A 170 17.17 -3.05 10.04
CA LEU A 170 17.93 -1.95 9.46
C LEU A 170 18.47 -1.00 10.52
N THR A 171 19.68 -0.47 10.30
CA THR A 171 20.20 0.67 11.09
C THR A 171 19.46 1.95 10.74
N ASP A 172 19.60 2.99 11.58
CA ASP A 172 18.95 4.28 11.32
C ASP A 172 19.44 4.96 10.03
N GLU A 173 20.71 4.73 9.63
CA GLU A 173 21.22 5.18 8.34
C GLU A 173 20.53 4.46 7.18
N GLN A 174 20.44 3.14 7.25
CA GLN A 174 19.75 2.32 6.24
C GLN A 174 18.26 2.64 6.15
N LEU A 175 17.61 2.93 7.28
CA LEU A 175 16.22 3.39 7.30
C LEU A 175 16.05 4.70 6.54
N ARG A 176 16.93 5.70 6.79
CA ARG A 176 16.89 6.98 6.07
C ARG A 176 17.15 6.84 4.58
N GLU A 177 18.11 5.98 4.19
CA GLU A 177 18.39 5.66 2.78
C GLU A 177 17.19 5.00 2.08
N ALA A 178 16.45 4.16 2.81
CA ALA A 178 15.21 3.55 2.35
C ALA A 178 13.98 4.51 2.35
N GLY A 179 14.15 5.77 2.78
CA GLY A 179 13.08 6.74 2.89
C GLY A 179 12.14 6.52 4.08
N VAL A 180 12.56 5.72 5.05
CA VAL A 180 11.83 5.44 6.28
C VAL A 180 12.51 6.17 7.44
N ALA A 181 11.91 7.26 7.93
CA ALA A 181 12.45 7.95 9.08
C ALA A 181 12.35 7.08 10.35
N PRO A 182 13.32 7.10 11.28
CA PRO A 182 13.27 6.31 12.53
C PRO A 182 12.07 6.62 13.42
N ASP A 183 11.51 7.83 13.32
CA ASP A 183 10.32 8.32 14.02
C ASP A 183 9.01 8.13 13.24
N LEU A 184 9.07 7.55 12.03
CA LEU A 184 7.91 7.39 11.16
C LEU A 184 6.88 6.46 11.77
N ILE A 185 5.66 6.95 11.90
CA ILE A 185 4.45 6.19 12.23
C ILE A 185 3.56 6.15 10.99
N ARG A 186 3.14 4.95 10.59
CA ARG A 186 2.16 4.75 9.53
C ARG A 186 0.81 4.42 10.13
N LEU A 187 -0.19 5.23 9.84
CA LEU A 187 -1.57 5.05 10.25
C LEU A 187 -2.43 4.69 9.03
N SER A 188 -3.13 3.57 9.09
CA SER A 188 -4.17 3.20 8.13
C SER A 188 -5.51 3.46 8.80
N VAL A 189 -6.15 4.56 8.45
CA VAL A 189 -7.39 5.02 9.08
C VAL A 189 -8.56 4.17 8.61
N GLY A 190 -9.32 3.63 9.54
CA GLY A 190 -10.49 2.80 9.32
C GLY A 190 -11.78 3.60 9.08
N ILE A 191 -12.90 2.89 9.17
CA ILE A 191 -14.25 3.46 8.94
C ILE A 191 -15.03 3.69 10.23
N GLU A 192 -14.39 3.60 11.38
CA GLU A 192 -14.98 3.86 12.69
C GLU A 192 -15.39 5.34 12.83
N ASN A 193 -16.02 5.69 13.94
CA ASN A 193 -16.25 7.09 14.26
C ASN A 193 -14.91 7.83 14.40
N VAL A 194 -14.73 8.89 13.64
CA VAL A 194 -13.48 9.64 13.59
C VAL A 194 -13.12 10.29 14.94
N ASP A 195 -14.11 10.66 15.73
CA ASP A 195 -13.87 11.27 17.04
C ASP A 195 -13.27 10.26 18.03
N ASP A 196 -13.67 8.99 17.95
CA ASP A 196 -13.08 7.90 18.74
C ASP A 196 -11.62 7.63 18.33
N ILE A 197 -11.34 7.64 17.03
CA ILE A 197 -9.98 7.52 16.52
C ILE A 197 -9.09 8.66 17.05
N ILE A 198 -9.56 9.90 16.94
CA ILE A 198 -8.83 11.09 17.40
C ILE A 198 -8.64 11.07 18.92
N ALA A 199 -9.67 10.66 19.67
CA ALA A 199 -9.59 10.57 21.12
C ALA A 199 -8.50 9.58 21.59
N ASP A 200 -8.38 8.44 20.91
CA ASP A 200 -7.32 7.46 21.21
C ASP A 200 -5.92 7.99 20.87
N LEU A 201 -5.76 8.63 19.71
CA LEU A 201 -4.50 9.29 19.36
C LEU A 201 -4.14 10.40 20.35
N GLU A 202 -5.11 11.19 20.78
CA GLU A 202 -4.93 12.29 21.73
C GLU A 202 -4.49 11.81 23.13
N GLN A 203 -5.13 10.74 23.64
CA GLN A 203 -4.77 10.18 24.95
C GLN A 203 -3.35 9.58 24.92
N ALA A 204 -2.95 8.94 23.82
CA ALA A 204 -1.63 8.35 23.64
C ALA A 204 -0.51 9.42 23.46
N LEU A 205 -0.86 10.65 23.07
CA LEU A 205 0.07 11.77 22.97
C LEU A 205 0.23 12.55 24.29
N LYS A 206 -0.48 12.23 25.35
CA LYS A 206 -0.31 12.91 26.65
C LYS A 206 0.98 12.49 27.33
#